data_1e61e582a06134c0b14748bab10edd3f
#
_entry.id   1e61e582a06134c0b14748bab10edd3f
#
_cell.length_a   1.000
_cell.length_b   1.000
_cell.length_c   1.000
_cell.angle_alpha   90.00
_cell.angle_beta   90.00
_cell.angle_gamma   90.00
#
_symmetry.space_group_name_H-M   'P 1'
#
loop_
_entity.id
_entity.type
_entity.pdbx_description
1 polymer ?
#
loop_
_entity_poly.entity_id
_entity_poly.type
_entity_poly.pdbx_seq_one_letter_code
_entity_poly.pdbx_strand_id
1 'polypeptide(L)'
;MTLYELLHRDIKRMTAGIGLSNHGNIHPLIMHEIEKYIIQIVLEERNYNYVTAAKMLGIGRSTLYRKIENLAIKTKHTNHKDP
;
A
#
# COMPACT_ATOMS: atom_id res chain seq x y z
N MET A 1 -17.32 -1.88 -10.43
CA MET A 1 -16.84 -2.64 -9.25
C MET A 1 -16.57 -1.69 -8.10
N THR A 2 -17.07 -2.01 -6.94
CA THR A 2 -16.86 -1.15 -5.79
C THR A 2 -15.55 -1.51 -5.08
N LEU A 3 -15.10 -0.57 -4.27
CA LEU A 3 -13.92 -0.83 -3.43
C LEU A 3 -14.17 -2.01 -2.50
N TYR A 4 -15.38 -2.11 -1.98
CA TYR A 4 -15.73 -3.21 -1.12
C TYR A 4 -15.55 -4.55 -1.84
N GLU A 5 -16.03 -4.64 -3.06
CA GLU A 5 -15.93 -5.89 -3.82
C GLU A 5 -14.47 -6.24 -4.12
N LEU A 6 -13.69 -5.24 -4.47
CA LEU A 6 -12.28 -5.47 -4.72
C LEU A 6 -11.57 -5.99 -3.49
N LEU A 7 -11.74 -5.28 -2.38
CA LEU A 7 -11.08 -5.65 -1.14
C LEU A 7 -11.59 -6.97 -0.61
N HIS A 8 -12.88 -7.21 -0.77
CA HIS A 8 -13.46 -8.45 -0.27
C HIS A 8 -12.78 -9.65 -0.91
N ARG A 9 -12.61 -9.61 -2.22
CA ARG A 9 -11.99 -10.72 -2.93
C ARG A 9 -10.54 -10.90 -2.53
N ASP A 10 -9.80 -9.80 -2.44
CA ASP A 10 -8.39 -9.88 -2.13
C ASP A 10 -8.15 -10.30 -0.68
N ILE A 11 -8.92 -9.77 0.23
CA ILE A 11 -8.78 -10.14 1.63
C ILE A 11 -9.14 -11.61 1.83
N LYS A 12 -10.20 -12.04 1.15
CA LYS A 12 -10.61 -13.42 1.25
C LYS A 12 -9.51 -14.36 0.76
N ARG A 13 -8.86 -13.98 -0.33
CA ARG A 13 -7.77 -14.78 -0.85
C ARG A 13 -6.59 -14.82 0.10
N MET A 14 -6.28 -13.66 0.70
CA MET A 14 -5.18 -13.58 1.66
C MET A 14 -5.44 -14.45 2.88
N THR A 15 -6.64 -14.37 3.43
CA THR A 15 -6.93 -15.16 4.61
C THR A 15 -6.90 -16.65 4.31
N ALA A 16 -7.38 -17.03 3.15
CA ALA A 16 -7.33 -18.45 2.76
C ALA A 16 -5.89 -18.92 2.59
N GLY A 17 -5.04 -18.05 2.03
CA GLY A 17 -3.65 -18.41 1.82
C GLY A 17 -2.84 -18.48 3.10
N ILE A 18 -3.16 -17.63 4.06
CA ILE A 18 -2.45 -17.62 5.32
C ILE A 18 -2.81 -18.84 6.16
N GLY A 19 -4.09 -19.20 6.14
CA GLY A 19 -4.52 -20.37 6.86
C GLY A 19 -4.41 -20.24 8.37
N LEU A 20 -4.33 -21.36 9.02
CA LEU A 20 -4.36 -21.40 10.48
C LEU A 20 -3.01 -21.16 11.12
N SER A 21 -1.95 -21.24 10.36
CA SER A 21 -0.62 -21.16 10.92
C SER A 21 -0.24 -19.74 11.33
N ASN A 22 -1.03 -18.76 10.96
CA ASN A 22 -0.72 -17.38 11.28
C ASN A 22 -1.71 -16.76 12.24
N HIS A 23 -2.07 -17.50 13.26
CA HIS A 23 -2.98 -16.99 14.26
C HIS A 23 -2.42 -15.73 14.89
N GLY A 24 -3.28 -14.71 14.99
CA GLY A 24 -2.89 -13.47 15.62
C GLY A 24 -2.14 -12.52 14.73
N ASN A 25 -1.79 -12.94 13.51
CA ASN A 25 -1.04 -12.09 12.61
C ASN A 25 -1.81 -11.65 11.37
N ILE A 26 -3.05 -12.12 11.23
CA ILE A 26 -3.82 -11.80 10.04
C ILE A 26 -4.14 -10.32 9.93
N HIS A 27 -4.57 -9.72 11.03
CA HIS A 27 -4.99 -8.33 10.96
C HIS A 27 -3.85 -7.39 10.56
N PRO A 28 -2.67 -7.48 11.18
CA PRO A 28 -1.57 -6.62 10.73
C PRO A 28 -1.16 -6.87 9.29
N LEU A 29 -1.16 -8.13 8.86
CA LEU A 29 -0.79 -8.45 7.49
C LEU A 29 -1.77 -7.84 6.50
N ILE A 30 -3.06 -7.97 6.78
CA ILE A 30 -4.09 -7.43 5.89
C ILE A 30 -4.00 -5.91 5.84
N MET A 31 -3.85 -5.26 6.99
CA MET A 31 -3.75 -3.81 7.03
C MET A 31 -2.53 -3.32 6.29
N HIS A 32 -1.44 -4.05 6.40
CA HIS A 32 -0.21 -3.72 5.69
C HIS A 32 -0.43 -3.73 4.19
N GLU A 33 -1.08 -4.78 3.68
CA GLU A 33 -1.33 -4.91 2.26
C GLU A 33 -2.32 -3.88 1.75
N ILE A 34 -3.33 -3.58 2.55
CA ILE A 34 -4.31 -2.57 2.15
C ILE A 34 -3.63 -1.21 2.04
N GLU A 35 -2.83 -0.85 3.02
CA GLU A 35 -2.13 0.42 2.99
C GLU A 35 -1.20 0.51 1.80
N LYS A 36 -0.50 -0.57 1.51
CA LYS A 36 0.41 -0.62 0.37
C LYS A 36 -0.35 -0.34 -0.93
N TYR A 37 -1.48 -0.99 -1.12
CA TYR A 37 -2.26 -0.79 -2.33
C TYR A 37 -2.79 0.63 -2.44
N ILE A 38 -3.28 1.18 -1.33
CA ILE A 38 -3.81 2.53 -1.35
C ILE A 38 -2.72 3.52 -1.76
N ILE A 39 -1.55 3.42 -1.16
CA ILE A 39 -0.46 4.32 -1.47
C ILE A 39 -0.03 4.15 -2.92
N GLN A 40 0.07 2.92 -3.37
CA GLN A 40 0.49 2.66 -4.74
C GLN A 40 -0.49 3.25 -5.75
N ILE A 41 -1.80 3.07 -5.49
CA ILE A 41 -2.81 3.62 -6.39
C ILE A 41 -2.74 5.14 -6.42
N VAL A 42 -2.58 5.77 -5.27
CA VAL A 42 -2.51 7.22 -5.22
C VAL A 42 -1.26 7.73 -5.94
N LEU A 43 -0.14 7.05 -5.77
CA LEU A 43 1.08 7.42 -6.48
C LEU A 43 0.86 7.37 -7.99
N GLU A 44 0.22 6.31 -8.46
CA GLU A 44 -0.05 6.18 -9.89
C GLU A 44 -0.97 7.30 -10.37
N GLU A 45 -2.02 7.57 -9.59
CA GLU A 45 -2.98 8.62 -9.94
C GLU A 45 -2.34 9.99 -9.99
N ARG A 46 -1.36 10.24 -9.14
CA ARG A 46 -0.68 11.52 -9.10
C ARG A 46 0.61 11.51 -9.91
N ASN A 47 0.81 10.51 -10.76
CA ASN A 47 1.99 10.39 -11.62
C ASN A 47 3.28 10.46 -10.80
N TYR A 48 3.23 9.84 -9.61
CA TYR A 48 4.39 9.76 -8.73
C TYR A 48 4.90 11.11 -8.28
N ASN A 49 3.98 12.08 -8.23
CA ASN A 49 4.27 13.35 -7.61
C ASN A 49 4.04 13.20 -6.11
N TYR A 50 5.12 13.12 -5.37
CA TYR A 50 5.03 12.78 -3.95
C TYR A 50 4.33 13.87 -3.15
N VAL A 51 4.49 15.13 -3.55
CA VAL A 51 3.85 16.22 -2.84
C VAL A 51 2.33 16.10 -2.92
N THR A 52 1.82 15.96 -4.14
CA THR A 52 0.36 15.86 -4.31
C THR A 52 -0.17 14.53 -3.79
N ALA A 53 0.62 13.47 -3.89
CA ALA A 53 0.19 12.19 -3.36
C ALA A 53 0.06 12.25 -1.83
N ALA A 54 1.02 12.87 -1.16
CA ALA A 54 0.96 12.99 0.29
C ALA A 54 -0.24 13.83 0.70
N LYS A 55 -0.50 14.91 -0.04
CA LYS A 55 -1.67 15.73 0.25
C LYS A 55 -2.96 14.93 0.09
N MET A 56 -3.05 14.16 -0.96
CA MET A 56 -4.24 13.35 -1.21
C MET A 56 -4.44 12.31 -0.12
N LEU A 57 -3.35 11.77 0.39
CA LEU A 57 -3.40 10.79 1.46
C LEU A 57 -3.58 11.42 2.83
N GLY A 58 -3.36 12.73 2.95
CA GLY A 58 -3.49 13.39 4.23
C GLY A 58 -2.32 13.16 5.17
N ILE A 59 -1.14 12.93 4.62
CA ILE A 59 0.06 12.69 5.43
C ILE A 59 1.18 13.60 4.96
N GLY A 60 2.22 13.71 5.77
CA GLY A 60 3.39 14.48 5.39
C GLY A 60 4.25 13.72 4.40
N ARG A 61 5.10 14.46 3.70
CA ARG A 61 5.96 13.84 2.70
C ARG A 61 6.94 12.85 3.33
N SER A 62 7.52 13.21 4.46
CA SER A 62 8.47 12.31 5.10
C SER A 62 7.78 11.03 5.55
N THR A 63 6.53 11.14 6.00
CA THR A 63 5.77 9.96 6.35
C THR A 63 5.51 9.09 5.12
N LEU A 64 5.20 9.74 4.00
CA LEU A 64 4.99 8.99 2.76
C LEU A 64 6.25 8.26 2.34
N TYR A 65 7.41 8.93 2.37
CA TYR A 65 8.65 8.28 2.00
C TYR A 65 8.95 7.09 2.90
N ARG A 66 8.73 7.25 4.19
CA ARG A 66 8.98 6.17 5.13
C ARG A 66 8.06 4.97 4.85
N LYS A 67 6.81 5.25 4.54
CA LYS A 67 5.87 4.18 4.25
C LYS A 67 6.20 3.47 2.93
N ILE A 68 6.61 4.23 1.94
CA ILE A 68 7.04 3.63 0.68
C ILE A 68 8.18 2.65 0.93
N GLU A 69 9.12 3.05 1.74
CA GLU A 69 10.25 2.22 2.06
C GLU A 69 9.86 1.00 2.88
N ASN A 70 9.06 1.23 3.93
CA ASN A 70 8.66 0.15 4.82
C ASN A 70 7.76 -0.87 4.16
N LEU A 71 6.93 -0.43 3.25
CA LEU A 71 6.00 -1.30 2.55
C LEU A 71 6.58 -1.86 1.27
N ALA A 72 7.81 -1.51 0.96
CA ALA A 72 8.50 -1.96 -0.24
C ALA A 72 7.67 -1.66 -1.50
N ILE A 73 7.14 -0.46 -1.56
CA ILE A 73 6.32 -0.06 -2.69
C ILE A 73 7.23 0.33 -3.86
N LYS A 74 6.94 -0.19 -5.01
CA LYS A 74 7.68 0.18 -6.21
C LYS A 74 7.24 1.53 -6.70
N THR A 75 8.20 2.36 -7.04
CA THR A 75 7.91 3.64 -7.64
C THR A 75 8.52 3.69 -9.01
N LYS A 76 8.11 4.70 -9.76
CA LYS A 76 8.61 4.84 -11.10
C LYS A 76 10.07 5.11 -11.14
N HIS A 77 10.62 5.67 -10.07
CA HIS A 77 11.99 6.06 -10.03
C HIS A 77 12.82 5.24 -9.09
N THR A 78 12.41 4.04 -8.80
CA THR A 78 13.14 3.22 -7.87
C THR A 78 14.55 2.94 -8.32
N ASN A 79 14.73 2.86 -9.60
CA ASN A 79 16.04 2.56 -10.11
C ASN A 79 16.90 3.76 -10.26
N HIS A 80 16.49 4.87 -9.91
CA HIS A 80 17.21 6.03 -9.98
C HIS A 80 17.94 6.22 -8.78
N LYS A 81 18.01 6.08 -8.36
CA LYS A 81 18.59 6.48 -7.47
C LYS A 81 18.75 7.60 -7.09
N ASP A 82 18.61 8.17 -7.14
CA ASP A 82 18.84 9.20 -6.83
C ASP A 82 19.23 9.63 -6.32
N PRO A 83 19.23 9.79 -6.20
CA PRO A 83 19.71 10.25 -5.98
C PRO A 83 19.84 10.27 -5.46
#